data_48fd03424b946a541c8572eb07672b00
#
_entry.id   48fd03424b946a541c8572eb07672b00
#
_cell.length_a   1.000
_cell.length_b   1.000
_cell.length_c   1.000
_cell.angle_alpha   90.00
_cell.angle_beta   90.00
_cell.angle_gamma   90.00
#
_symmetry.space_group_name_H-M   'P 1'
#
loop_
_entity.id
_entity.type
_entity.pdbx_description
1 polymer ?
#
loop_
_entity_poly.entity_id
_entity_poly.type
_entity_poly.pdbx_seq_one_letter_code
_entity_poly.pdbx_strand_id
1 'polypeptide(L)'
;MEIRNRMSDVVKLRCNACQDFLKMAIKPGWQKEIYDIAKDAIEHNKYADNYRPAYEKMRDIGIDNYSVDNMDVTFITQVVCFCPSVVTVHKQTREALTKLRDDRNLTNHSNENEDAEELYL
;
A
#
# COMPACT_ATOMS: atom_id res chain seq x y z
N MET A 1 23.65 -5.58 14.05
CA MET A 1 22.93 -6.70 13.43
C MET A 1 21.58 -7.00 14.09
N GLU A 2 21.54 -7.05 15.38
CA GLU A 2 20.28 -7.27 16.11
C GLU A 2 19.23 -6.19 15.83
N ILE A 3 19.66 -4.94 15.72
CA ILE A 3 18.75 -3.83 15.44
C ILE A 3 18.11 -3.98 14.07
N ARG A 4 18.89 -4.38 13.07
CA ARG A 4 18.37 -4.64 11.71
C ARG A 4 17.33 -5.75 11.71
N ASN A 5 17.61 -6.84 12.40
CA ASN A 5 16.70 -7.97 12.49
C ASN A 5 15.38 -7.59 13.15
N ARG A 6 15.44 -6.79 14.23
CA ARG A 6 14.24 -6.31 14.90
C ARG A 6 13.40 -5.41 14.01
N MET A 7 14.03 -4.51 13.28
CA MET A 7 13.31 -3.63 12.34
C MET A 7 12.67 -4.42 11.22
N SER A 8 13.36 -5.43 10.68
CA SER A 8 12.83 -6.30 9.65
C SER A 8 11.63 -7.09 10.16
N ASP A 9 11.69 -7.60 11.39
CA ASP A 9 10.59 -8.34 11.99
C ASP A 9 9.37 -7.44 12.23
N VAL A 10 9.59 -6.21 12.71
CA VAL A 10 8.50 -5.24 12.88
C VAL A 10 7.83 -4.90 11.55
N VAL A 11 8.61 -4.70 10.49
CA VAL A 11 8.08 -4.42 9.15
C VAL A 11 7.24 -5.59 8.66
N LYS A 12 7.73 -6.83 8.83
CA LYS A 12 6.99 -8.03 8.44
C LYS A 12 5.68 -8.17 9.21
N LEU A 13 5.70 -7.92 10.52
CA LEU A 13 4.49 -7.97 11.33
C LEU A 13 3.45 -6.95 10.89
N ARG A 14 3.87 -5.74 10.58
CA ARG A 14 2.98 -4.70 10.05
C ARG A 14 2.39 -5.10 8.70
N CYS A 15 3.21 -5.64 7.82
CA CYS A 15 2.75 -6.09 6.51
C CYS A 15 1.72 -7.21 6.66
N ASN A 16 1.99 -8.19 7.51
CA ASN A 16 1.08 -9.31 7.74
C ASN A 16 -0.26 -8.84 8.32
N ALA A 17 -0.22 -7.92 9.29
CA ALA A 17 -1.44 -7.36 9.88
C ALA A 17 -2.28 -6.62 8.84
N CYS A 18 -1.65 -5.83 7.99
CA CYS A 18 -2.33 -5.12 6.91
C CYS A 18 -2.93 -6.09 5.89
N GLN A 19 -2.19 -7.14 5.53
CA GLN A 19 -2.67 -8.17 4.62
C GLN A 19 -3.89 -8.89 5.20
N ASP A 20 -3.83 -9.28 6.47
CA ASP A 20 -4.95 -9.94 7.15
C ASP A 20 -6.19 -9.06 7.19
N PHE A 21 -6.01 -7.79 7.52
CA PHE A 21 -7.11 -6.81 7.49
C PHE A 21 -7.74 -6.73 6.10
N LEU A 22 -6.92 -6.60 5.06
CA LEU A 22 -7.42 -6.45 3.71
C LEU A 22 -8.14 -7.72 3.24
N LYS A 23 -7.63 -8.91 3.58
CA LYS A 23 -8.30 -10.16 3.24
C LYS A 23 -9.74 -10.23 3.76
N MET A 24 -9.99 -9.61 4.92
CA MET A 24 -11.33 -9.57 5.51
C MET A 24 -12.23 -8.53 4.87
N ALA A 25 -11.67 -7.46 4.35
CA ALA A 25 -12.43 -6.30 3.87
C ALA A 25 -12.58 -6.26 2.34
N ILE A 26 -11.79 -7.01 1.61
CA ILE A 26 -11.76 -6.97 0.15
C ILE A 26 -12.94 -7.73 -0.46
N LYS A 27 -13.49 -7.16 -1.53
CA LYS A 27 -14.67 -7.73 -2.19
C LYS A 27 -14.30 -8.80 -3.22
N PRO A 28 -15.16 -9.78 -3.47
CA PRO A 28 -14.95 -10.74 -4.57
C PRO A 28 -14.81 -10.03 -5.91
N GLY A 29 -13.93 -10.55 -6.78
CA GLY A 29 -13.68 -9.95 -8.10
C GLY A 29 -12.75 -8.76 -8.07
N TRP A 30 -12.11 -8.51 -6.96
CA TRP A 30 -11.24 -7.35 -6.76
C TRP A 30 -10.03 -7.34 -7.69
N GLN A 31 -9.52 -8.52 -8.07
CA GLN A 31 -8.31 -8.59 -8.90
C GLN A 31 -8.50 -7.88 -10.24
N LYS A 32 -9.58 -8.19 -10.93
CA LYS A 32 -9.86 -7.54 -12.22
C LYS A 32 -10.11 -6.05 -12.03
N GLU A 33 -10.80 -5.67 -10.98
CA GLU A 33 -11.09 -4.27 -10.73
C GLU A 33 -9.83 -3.47 -10.45
N ILE A 34 -8.92 -4.00 -9.63
CA ILE A 34 -7.62 -3.37 -9.39
C ILE A 34 -6.79 -3.33 -10.68
N TYR A 35 -6.84 -4.39 -11.48
CA TYR A 35 -6.15 -4.39 -12.76
C TYR A 35 -6.63 -3.25 -13.66
N ASP A 36 -7.94 -3.07 -13.76
CA ASP A 36 -8.52 -2.01 -14.59
C ASP A 36 -8.17 -0.63 -14.04
N ILE A 37 -8.22 -0.45 -12.72
CA ILE A 37 -7.82 0.81 -12.07
C ILE A 37 -6.34 1.10 -12.33
N ALA A 38 -5.48 0.10 -12.19
CA ALA A 38 -4.05 0.26 -12.42
C ALA A 38 -3.74 0.58 -13.88
N LYS A 39 -4.40 -0.09 -14.81
CA LYS A 39 -4.25 0.15 -16.23
C LYS A 39 -4.64 1.58 -16.59
N ASP A 40 -5.77 2.03 -16.07
CA ASP A 40 -6.26 3.39 -16.30
C ASP A 40 -5.29 4.44 -15.73
N ALA A 41 -4.79 4.21 -14.51
CA ALA A 41 -3.83 5.11 -13.87
C ALA A 41 -2.55 5.23 -14.69
N ILE A 42 -2.06 4.12 -15.23
CA ILE A 42 -0.84 4.09 -16.02
C ILE A 42 -1.06 4.78 -17.38
N GLU A 43 -2.17 4.49 -18.04
CA GLU A 43 -2.50 5.08 -19.34
C GLU A 43 -2.63 6.62 -19.27
N HIS A 44 -3.20 7.13 -18.19
CA HIS A 44 -3.39 8.56 -17.99
C HIS A 44 -2.28 9.22 -17.19
N ASN A 45 -1.24 8.46 -16.83
CA ASN A 45 -0.10 8.91 -16.04
C ASN A 45 -0.55 9.63 -14.75
N LYS A 46 -1.59 9.10 -14.12
CA LYS A 46 -2.14 9.65 -12.89
C LYS A 46 -1.93 8.67 -11.76
N TYR A 47 -0.99 8.99 -10.87
CA TYR A 47 -0.55 8.10 -9.79
C TYR A 47 -0.01 6.75 -10.31
N ALA A 48 0.54 6.77 -11.54
CA ALA A 48 0.99 5.56 -12.22
C ALA A 48 1.98 4.75 -11.39
N ASP A 49 2.91 5.42 -10.72
CA ASP A 49 3.94 4.74 -9.95
C ASP A 49 3.38 3.98 -8.76
N ASN A 50 2.23 4.39 -8.22
CA ASN A 50 1.59 3.68 -7.12
C ASN A 50 0.97 2.35 -7.55
N TYR A 51 0.63 2.22 -8.82
CA TYR A 51 -0.05 1.04 -9.36
C TYR A 51 0.84 0.16 -10.24
N ARG A 52 1.96 0.68 -10.72
CA ARG A 52 2.83 -0.02 -11.67
C ARG A 52 3.32 -1.37 -11.15
N PRO A 53 3.84 -1.49 -9.92
CA PRO A 53 4.31 -2.78 -9.43
C PRO A 53 3.22 -3.85 -9.41
N ALA A 54 2.02 -3.48 -8.99
CA ALA A 54 0.89 -4.41 -8.97
C ALA A 54 0.46 -4.80 -10.38
N TYR A 55 0.40 -3.84 -11.28
CA TYR A 55 0.04 -4.09 -12.68
C TYR A 55 1.02 -5.06 -13.35
N GLU A 56 2.30 -4.81 -13.19
CA GLU A 56 3.34 -5.68 -13.74
C GLU A 56 3.28 -7.08 -13.15
N LYS A 57 3.08 -7.19 -11.84
CA LYS A 57 2.96 -8.49 -11.19
C LYS A 57 1.75 -9.28 -11.67
N MET A 58 0.62 -8.61 -11.84
CA MET A 58 -0.60 -9.23 -12.38
C MET A 58 -0.39 -9.75 -13.81
N ARG A 59 0.38 -9.03 -14.61
CA ARG A 59 0.71 -9.49 -15.96
C ARG A 59 1.64 -10.69 -15.94
N ASP A 60 2.58 -10.73 -14.98
CA ASP A 60 3.56 -11.81 -14.90
C ASP A 60 2.94 -13.12 -14.44
N ILE A 61 2.12 -13.09 -13.38
CA ILE A 61 1.59 -14.30 -12.77
C ILE A 61 0.13 -14.59 -13.15
N GLY A 62 -0.54 -13.66 -13.79
CA GLY A 62 -1.97 -13.75 -14.10
C GLY A 62 -2.82 -13.01 -13.06
N ILE A 63 -3.88 -12.36 -13.54
CA ILE A 63 -4.75 -11.55 -12.69
C ILE A 63 -5.34 -12.40 -11.56
N ASP A 64 -5.83 -13.60 -11.88
CA ASP A 64 -6.49 -14.46 -10.89
C ASP A 64 -5.50 -15.05 -9.87
N ASN A 65 -4.23 -15.08 -10.21
CA ASN A 65 -3.18 -15.59 -9.31
C ASN A 65 -2.62 -14.52 -8.39
N TYR A 66 -2.95 -13.25 -8.64
CA TYR A 66 -2.53 -12.16 -7.77
C TYR A 66 -3.37 -12.17 -6.50
N SER A 67 -2.69 -12.14 -5.35
CA SER A 67 -3.35 -12.19 -4.06
C SER A 67 -2.92 -11.03 -3.16
N VAL A 68 -3.64 -10.86 -2.05
CA VAL A 68 -3.28 -9.85 -1.06
C VAL A 68 -1.87 -10.08 -0.53
N ASP A 69 -1.40 -11.32 -0.47
CA ASP A 69 -0.05 -11.65 -0.01
C ASP A 69 1.04 -11.09 -0.93
N ASN A 70 0.70 -10.73 -2.16
CA ASN A 70 1.62 -10.08 -3.09
C ASN A 70 1.72 -8.56 -2.86
N MET A 71 0.86 -8.00 -2.02
CA MET A 71 0.82 -6.56 -1.78
C MET A 71 1.73 -6.16 -0.63
N ASP A 72 2.44 -5.04 -0.78
CA ASP A 72 3.15 -4.43 0.35
C ASP A 72 2.23 -3.45 1.10
N VAL A 73 2.73 -2.93 2.22
CA VAL A 73 1.96 -2.00 3.06
C VAL A 73 1.56 -0.75 2.29
N THR A 74 2.44 -0.25 1.44
CA THR A 74 2.17 0.96 0.65
C THR A 74 1.00 0.74 -0.29
N PHE A 75 0.99 -0.38 -1.00
CA PHE A 75 -0.09 -0.67 -1.94
C PHE A 75 -1.40 -1.01 -1.23
N ILE A 76 -1.34 -1.73 -0.12
CA ILE A 76 -2.53 -2.02 0.69
C ILE A 76 -3.18 -0.70 1.14
N THR A 77 -2.38 0.24 1.62
CA THR A 77 -2.87 1.55 2.04
C THR A 77 -3.50 2.30 0.86
N GLN A 78 -2.87 2.23 -0.31
CA GLN A 78 -3.40 2.85 -1.52
C GLN A 78 -4.78 2.28 -1.86
N VAL A 79 -4.92 0.96 -1.83
CA VAL A 79 -6.18 0.28 -2.14
C VAL A 79 -7.27 0.66 -1.13
N VAL A 80 -6.96 0.61 0.15
CA VAL A 80 -7.93 0.92 1.21
C VAL A 80 -8.40 2.38 1.13
N CYS A 81 -7.47 3.30 0.90
CA CYS A 81 -7.79 4.72 0.90
C CYS A 81 -8.46 5.21 -0.38
N PHE A 82 -8.08 4.65 -1.53
CA PHE A 82 -8.45 5.23 -2.82
C PHE A 82 -9.24 4.29 -3.74
N CYS A 83 -9.52 3.06 -3.32
CA CYS A 83 -10.28 2.11 -4.13
C CYS A 83 -11.54 1.65 -3.38
N PRO A 84 -12.51 2.54 -3.13
CA PRO A 84 -13.70 2.18 -2.35
C PRO A 84 -14.58 1.14 -3.02
N SER A 85 -14.48 0.96 -4.33
CA SER A 85 -15.23 -0.06 -5.06
C SER A 85 -14.73 -1.47 -4.77
N VAL A 86 -13.49 -1.59 -4.28
CA VAL A 86 -12.82 -2.88 -4.04
C VAL A 86 -12.87 -3.28 -2.56
N VAL A 87 -12.87 -2.32 -1.66
CA VAL A 87 -12.73 -2.56 -0.23
C VAL A 87 -13.87 -1.87 0.53
N THR A 88 -14.58 -2.63 1.36
CA THR A 88 -15.60 -2.07 2.23
C THR A 88 -14.99 -1.76 3.59
N VAL A 89 -14.77 -0.47 3.86
CA VAL A 89 -14.18 -0.01 5.12
C VAL A 89 -15.03 1.14 5.65
N HIS A 90 -15.22 1.17 6.96
CA HIS A 90 -15.94 2.26 7.60
C HIS A 90 -15.23 3.60 7.30
N LYS A 91 -16.01 4.64 7.05
CA LYS A 91 -15.50 5.96 6.66
C LYS A 91 -14.44 6.48 7.64
N GLN A 92 -14.69 6.36 8.94
CA GLN A 92 -13.74 6.81 9.96
C GLN A 92 -12.43 6.06 9.92
N THR A 93 -12.48 4.75 9.67
CA THR A 93 -11.28 3.94 9.54
C THR A 93 -10.48 4.36 8.30
N ARG A 94 -11.15 4.62 7.18
CA ARG A 94 -10.49 5.08 5.96
C ARG A 94 -9.81 6.43 6.17
N GLU A 95 -10.49 7.36 6.84
CA GLU A 95 -9.93 8.68 7.14
C GLU A 95 -8.70 8.57 8.05
N ALA A 96 -8.76 7.70 9.06
CA ALA A 96 -7.62 7.48 9.95
C ALA A 96 -6.42 6.89 9.21
N LEU A 97 -6.66 5.93 8.32
CA LEU A 97 -5.59 5.33 7.51
C LEU A 97 -4.99 6.34 6.53
N THR A 98 -5.82 7.17 5.92
CA THR A 98 -5.36 8.23 5.03
C THR A 98 -4.46 9.20 5.78
N LYS A 99 -4.84 9.58 6.98
CA LYS A 99 -4.03 10.47 7.82
C LYS A 99 -2.69 9.84 8.18
N LEU A 100 -2.69 8.58 8.57
CA LEU A 100 -1.45 7.86 8.88
C LEU A 100 -0.52 7.80 7.67
N ARG A 101 -1.08 7.56 6.49
CA ARG A 101 -0.30 7.55 5.25
C ARG A 101 0.32 8.92 4.98
N ASP A 102 -0.45 9.99 5.13
CA ASP A 102 0.02 11.35 4.90
C ASP A 102 1.10 11.72 5.91
N ASP A 103 0.91 11.40 7.17
CA ASP A 103 1.90 11.63 8.23
C ASP A 103 3.21 10.89 7.94
N ARG A 104 3.12 9.63 7.50
CA ARG A 104 4.29 8.84 7.13
C ARG A 104 5.03 9.46 5.94
N ASN A 105 4.31 9.90 4.92
CA ASN A 105 4.90 10.54 3.76
C ASN A 105 5.59 11.84 4.14
N LEU A 106 4.96 12.62 5.02
CA LEU A 106 5.55 13.87 5.52
C LEU A 106 6.84 13.60 6.30
N THR A 107 6.84 12.58 7.14
CA THR A 107 8.02 12.18 7.90
C THR A 107 9.15 11.75 6.97
N ASN A 108 8.85 10.99 5.94
CA ASN A 108 9.84 10.56 4.95
C ASN A 108 10.43 11.76 4.22
N HIS A 109 9.60 12.71 3.82
CA HIS A 109 10.07 13.92 3.16
C HIS A 109 10.94 14.78 4.09
N SER A 110 10.54 14.91 5.35
CA SER A 110 11.34 15.63 6.34
C SER A 110 12.72 14.99 6.50
N ASN A 111 12.79 13.67 6.56
CA ASN A 111 14.05 12.95 6.67
C ASN A 111 14.94 13.16 5.45
N GLU A 112 14.35 13.24 4.27
CA GLU A 112 15.11 13.52 3.04
C GLU A 112 15.67 14.93 2.99
N ASN A 113 14.89 15.92 3.44
CA ASN A 113 15.22 17.33 3.32
C ASN A 113 16.11 17.84 4.44
N GLU A 114 15.91 17.36 5.64
CA GLU A 114 16.59 17.85 6.83
C GLU A 114 17.83 17.05 7.16
N ASP A 115 17.98 15.93 6.48
CA ASP A 115 19.13 15.08 6.60
C ASP A 115 19.41 14.71 8.06
N ALA A 116 20.68 14.67 8.44
CA ALA A 116 21.07 14.25 9.77
C ALA A 116 20.93 15.34 10.82
N GLU A 117 20.71 16.58 10.44
CA GLU A 117 20.74 17.69 11.38
C GLU A 117 19.72 17.55 12.51
N GLU A 118 18.46 17.30 12.17
CA GLU A 118 17.43 17.21 13.19
C GLU A 118 17.33 15.86 13.85
N LEU A 119 17.75 14.81 13.16
CA LEU A 119 17.69 13.47 13.71
C LEU A 119 18.63 13.26 14.88
N TYR A 120 19.69 14.06 14.97
CA TYR A 120 20.74 13.90 15.98
C TYR A 120 20.83 15.05 16.96
N LEU A 121 19.94 15.98 16.87
CA LEU A 121 19.80 17.03 17.87
C LEU A 121 18.86 16.59 18.97
#